data_2c240da65da6799bcc6c7a277f951029
#
_entry.id   2c240da65da6799bcc6c7a277f951029
#
_cell.length_a   1.000
_cell.length_b   1.000
_cell.length_c   1.000
_cell.angle_alpha   90.00
_cell.angle_beta   90.00
_cell.angle_gamma   90.00
#
_symmetry.space_group_name_H-M   'P 1'
#
loop_
_entity.id
_entity.type
_entity.pdbx_description
1 polymer ?
#
loop_
_entity_poly.entity_id
_entity_poly.type
_entity_poly.pdbx_seq_one_letter_code
_entity_poly.pdbx_strand_id
1 'polypeptide(L)'
;MNDLYLNSIITSAWGIHELLIFGLPAWAQAARYDIHARVTDAGPSPADGMSREQRRALMAALLQDRFHLKAHVVTKTLPVYDLVVAKDGPKFRNARDSTEPHTDVRKTEFTATRASMLGLSSVLEEIVGRSVIDKTGLAGTYDLHLRWAPDTTSTPDTDTLPSIFTALQEQLGLKLQANKGPVKTLVVDHIERPAEN
;
A
#
# COMPACT_ATOMS: atom_id res chain seq x y z
N MET A 1 13.53 12.24 -7.38
CA MET A 1 13.41 10.89 -6.80
C MET A 1 14.57 10.10 -7.33
N ASN A 2 15.40 9.56 -6.46
CA ASN A 2 16.66 8.93 -6.84
C ASN A 2 16.63 7.44 -6.53
N ASP A 3 17.18 6.62 -7.44
CA ASP A 3 17.40 5.17 -7.29
C ASP A 3 16.13 4.36 -6.93
N LEU A 4 15.02 4.63 -7.64
CA LEU A 4 13.75 3.92 -7.42
C LEU A 4 13.63 2.70 -8.32
N TYR A 5 13.08 1.62 -7.79
CA TYR A 5 12.68 0.47 -8.60
C TYR A 5 11.53 0.85 -9.56
N LEU A 6 11.61 0.38 -10.80
CA LEU A 6 10.58 0.67 -11.82
C LEU A 6 9.20 0.14 -11.40
N ASN A 7 9.11 -1.01 -10.75
CA ASN A 7 7.86 -1.53 -10.22
C ASN A 7 7.24 -0.59 -9.17
N SER A 8 8.05 0.05 -8.29
CA SER A 8 7.57 1.02 -7.31
C SER A 8 7.05 2.30 -7.98
N ILE A 9 7.68 2.72 -9.09
CA ILE A 9 7.21 3.85 -9.89
C ILE A 9 5.86 3.53 -10.53
N ILE A 10 5.71 2.32 -11.10
CA ILE A 10 4.45 1.83 -11.65
C ILE A 10 3.37 1.75 -10.57
N THR A 11 3.70 1.18 -9.40
CA THR A 11 2.81 1.14 -8.22
C THR A 11 2.31 2.54 -7.85
N SER A 12 3.21 3.51 -7.82
CA SER A 12 2.88 4.91 -7.50
C SER A 12 1.94 5.54 -8.53
N ALA A 13 2.14 5.23 -9.82
CA ALA A 13 1.34 5.78 -10.92
C ALA A 13 -0.10 5.25 -10.94
N TRP A 14 -0.30 3.94 -10.71
CA TRP A 14 -1.65 3.34 -10.72
C TRP A 14 -2.26 3.21 -9.33
N GLY A 15 -1.46 3.27 -8.27
CA GLY A 15 -1.91 3.02 -6.90
C GLY A 15 -2.35 1.57 -6.68
N ILE A 16 -1.74 0.66 -7.43
CA ILE A 16 -1.95 -0.78 -7.35
C ILE A 16 -0.66 -1.39 -6.78
N HIS A 17 -0.79 -2.18 -5.72
CA HIS A 17 0.35 -2.81 -5.05
C HIS A 17 1.16 -3.69 -6.02
N GLU A 18 2.48 -3.74 -5.85
CA GLU A 18 3.38 -4.45 -6.78
C GLU A 18 3.02 -5.94 -6.98
N LEU A 19 2.55 -6.62 -5.96
CA LEU A 19 2.07 -8.02 -6.04
C LEU A 19 0.84 -8.20 -6.95
N LEU A 20 0.18 -7.12 -7.34
CA LEU A 20 -1.00 -7.09 -8.21
C LEU A 20 -0.67 -6.57 -9.62
N ILE A 21 0.62 -6.44 -9.94
CA ILE A 21 1.11 -6.07 -11.27
C ILE A 21 1.54 -7.35 -11.99
N PHE A 22 0.92 -7.64 -13.11
CA PHE A 22 1.17 -8.84 -13.92
C PHE A 22 1.76 -8.48 -15.29
N GLY A 23 2.55 -9.37 -15.85
CA GLY A 23 3.16 -9.18 -17.16
C GLY A 23 4.43 -8.33 -17.19
N LEU A 24 4.93 -7.92 -16.03
CA LEU A 24 6.18 -7.14 -15.95
C LEU A 24 7.38 -8.07 -16.23
N PRO A 25 8.23 -7.78 -17.23
CA PRO A 25 9.38 -8.61 -17.53
C PRO A 25 10.44 -8.55 -16.40
N ALA A 26 11.26 -9.59 -16.28
CA ALA A 26 12.23 -9.71 -15.19
C ALA A 26 13.20 -8.52 -15.09
N TRP A 27 13.61 -7.95 -16.23
CA TRP A 27 14.49 -6.78 -16.23
C TRP A 27 13.84 -5.55 -15.57
N ALA A 28 12.54 -5.36 -15.76
CA ALA A 28 11.80 -4.23 -15.22
C ALA A 28 11.54 -4.36 -13.72
N GLN A 29 11.52 -5.58 -13.19
CA GLN A 29 11.39 -5.81 -11.75
C GLN A 29 12.64 -5.41 -10.98
N ALA A 30 13.83 -5.55 -11.59
CA ALA A 30 15.12 -5.23 -10.97
C ALA A 30 15.67 -3.86 -11.38
N ALA A 31 15.11 -3.23 -12.41
CA ALA A 31 15.62 -1.96 -12.94
C ALA A 31 15.33 -0.81 -11.97
N ARG A 32 16.33 0.07 -11.83
CA ARG A 32 16.25 1.27 -11.02
C ARG A 32 16.48 2.50 -11.87
N TYR A 33 15.77 3.57 -11.56
CA TYR A 33 15.83 4.81 -12.31
C TYR A 33 15.79 6.03 -11.38
N ASP A 34 16.52 7.06 -11.81
CA ASP A 34 16.38 8.40 -11.28
C ASP A 34 15.34 9.16 -12.11
N ILE A 35 14.33 9.72 -11.46
CA ILE A 35 13.32 10.51 -12.14
C ILE A 35 13.48 11.98 -11.80
N HIS A 36 13.80 12.77 -12.83
CA HIS A 36 13.80 14.24 -12.80
C HIS A 36 12.73 14.75 -13.77
N ALA A 37 11.53 15.00 -13.27
CA ALA A 37 10.44 15.55 -14.08
C ALA A 37 10.12 16.99 -13.66
N ARG A 38 9.87 17.87 -14.63
CA ARG A 38 9.40 19.24 -14.42
C ARG A 38 8.06 19.41 -15.13
N VAL A 39 7.13 20.08 -14.47
CA VAL A 39 5.86 20.48 -15.10
C VAL A 39 6.09 21.87 -15.68
N THR A 40 6.08 22.00 -17.01
CA THR A 40 6.44 23.24 -17.73
C THR A 40 5.32 24.27 -17.81
N ASP A 41 4.06 23.83 -17.76
CA ASP A 41 2.88 24.67 -18.00
C ASP A 41 2.14 25.10 -16.73
N ALA A 42 2.69 24.82 -15.56
CA ALA A 42 2.10 25.22 -14.30
C ALA A 42 2.87 26.41 -13.70
N GLY A 43 2.13 27.42 -13.26
CA GLY A 43 2.69 28.63 -12.62
C GLY A 43 3.65 28.37 -11.46
N PRO A 44 3.99 29.36 -10.64
CA PRO A 44 5.21 29.38 -9.81
C PRO A 44 5.34 28.32 -8.70
N SER A 45 4.39 27.41 -8.50
CA SER A 45 4.56 26.27 -7.58
C SER A 45 3.70 25.06 -8.02
N PRO A 46 4.14 24.29 -9.04
CA PRO A 46 3.31 23.23 -9.61
C PRO A 46 3.16 21.98 -8.74
N ALA A 47 4.14 21.68 -7.90
CA ALA A 47 4.16 20.41 -7.17
C ALA A 47 3.29 20.42 -5.90
N ASP A 48 3.19 21.57 -5.21
CA ASP A 48 2.53 21.67 -3.92
C ASP A 48 0.98 21.77 -4.00
N GLY A 49 0.44 22.10 -5.20
CA GLY A 49 -1.00 22.22 -5.43
C GLY A 49 -1.65 21.04 -6.14
N MET A 50 -0.88 20.04 -6.59
CA MET A 50 -1.43 18.93 -7.35
C MET A 50 -2.14 17.90 -6.46
N SER A 51 -3.32 17.45 -6.89
CA SER A 51 -3.99 16.32 -6.28
C SER A 51 -3.17 15.01 -6.50
N ARG A 52 -3.44 14.01 -5.67
CA ARG A 52 -2.82 12.68 -5.83
C ARG A 52 -3.13 12.10 -7.22
N GLU A 53 -4.33 12.31 -7.73
CA GLU A 53 -4.77 11.81 -9.03
C GLU A 53 -4.01 12.49 -10.17
N GLN A 54 -3.80 13.79 -10.11
CA GLN A 54 -3.00 14.53 -11.09
C GLN A 54 -1.57 14.03 -11.12
N ARG A 55 -0.94 13.83 -9.94
CA ARG A 55 0.42 13.27 -9.86
C ARG A 55 0.50 11.86 -10.46
N ARG A 56 -0.50 11.00 -10.20
CA ARG A 56 -0.59 9.66 -10.78
C ARG A 56 -0.72 9.71 -12.31
N ALA A 57 -1.58 10.57 -12.84
CA ALA A 57 -1.77 10.71 -14.27
C ALA A 57 -0.48 11.17 -14.99
N LEU A 58 0.25 12.13 -14.41
CA LEU A 58 1.52 12.59 -14.95
C LEU A 58 2.59 11.49 -14.90
N MET A 59 2.66 10.71 -13.81
CA MET A 59 3.58 9.59 -13.70
C MET A 59 3.26 8.49 -14.73
N ALA A 60 1.98 8.19 -14.92
CA ALA A 60 1.53 7.23 -15.94
C ALA A 60 1.91 7.71 -17.35
N ALA A 61 1.68 9.00 -17.67
CA ALA A 61 2.06 9.59 -18.96
C ALA A 61 3.57 9.52 -19.19
N LEU A 62 4.39 9.81 -18.17
CA LEU A 62 5.85 9.70 -18.24
C LEU A 62 6.29 8.25 -18.53
N LEU A 63 5.66 7.27 -17.88
CA LEU A 63 5.98 5.86 -18.11
C LEU A 63 5.56 5.41 -19.52
N GLN A 64 4.44 5.92 -20.03
CA GLN A 64 4.00 5.67 -21.42
C GLN A 64 4.98 6.26 -22.43
N ASP A 65 5.45 7.48 -22.18
CA ASP A 65 6.38 8.18 -23.09
C ASP A 65 7.77 7.54 -23.09
N ARG A 66 8.35 7.31 -21.91
CA ARG A 66 9.75 6.89 -21.76
C ARG A 66 9.98 5.40 -21.89
N PHE A 67 9.02 4.59 -21.46
CA PHE A 67 9.13 3.13 -21.44
C PHE A 67 8.17 2.47 -22.45
N HIS A 68 7.46 3.24 -23.26
CA HIS A 68 6.40 2.75 -24.16
C HIS A 68 5.42 1.82 -23.45
N LEU A 69 5.21 2.09 -22.14
CA LEU A 69 4.38 1.25 -21.28
C LEU A 69 2.94 1.23 -21.74
N LYS A 70 2.44 0.04 -22.08
CA LYS A 70 1.03 -0.22 -22.32
C LYS A 70 0.53 -1.13 -21.21
N ALA A 71 -0.43 -0.66 -20.46
CA ALA A 71 -1.00 -1.39 -19.35
C ALA A 71 -2.47 -1.03 -19.15
N HIS A 72 -3.24 -1.98 -18.64
CA HIS A 72 -4.65 -1.77 -18.36
C HIS A 72 -5.04 -2.41 -17.03
N VAL A 73 -6.08 -1.87 -16.40
CA VAL A 73 -6.60 -2.38 -15.12
C VAL A 73 -7.69 -3.41 -15.39
N VAL A 74 -7.57 -4.57 -14.77
CA VAL A 74 -8.59 -5.62 -14.79
C VAL A 74 -8.96 -6.01 -13.35
N THR A 75 -10.18 -6.45 -13.15
CA THR A 75 -10.59 -7.03 -11.87
C THR A 75 -10.46 -8.55 -11.95
N LYS A 76 -9.65 -9.13 -11.06
CA LYS A 76 -9.47 -10.57 -10.91
C LYS A 76 -10.00 -11.05 -9.57
N THR A 77 -10.57 -12.24 -9.51
CA THR A 77 -10.90 -12.88 -8.24
C THR A 77 -9.65 -13.56 -7.71
N LEU A 78 -9.08 -13.01 -6.63
CA LEU A 78 -7.83 -13.47 -6.03
C LEU A 78 -8.05 -13.86 -4.56
N PRO A 79 -7.14 -14.67 -3.97
CA PRO A 79 -7.11 -14.85 -2.53
C PRO A 79 -6.87 -13.50 -1.85
N VAL A 80 -7.72 -13.17 -0.90
CA VAL A 80 -7.67 -11.93 -0.10
C VAL A 80 -7.82 -12.25 1.38
N TYR A 81 -7.63 -11.24 2.22
CA TYR A 81 -8.12 -11.25 3.59
C TYR A 81 -9.25 -10.24 3.72
N ASP A 82 -10.37 -10.63 4.31
CA ASP A 82 -11.38 -9.70 4.80
C ASP A 82 -10.97 -9.25 6.21
N LEU A 83 -10.79 -7.95 6.41
CA LEU A 83 -10.62 -7.36 7.72
C LEU A 83 -12.01 -7.17 8.35
N VAL A 84 -12.27 -7.88 9.43
CA VAL A 84 -13.57 -7.86 10.11
C VAL A 84 -13.39 -7.57 11.60
N VAL A 85 -14.45 -7.12 12.25
CA VAL A 85 -14.49 -6.99 13.71
C VAL A 85 -14.52 -8.37 14.33
N ALA A 86 -13.66 -8.64 15.31
CA ALA A 86 -13.65 -9.88 16.06
C ALA A 86 -14.86 -9.97 17.00
N LYS A 87 -15.12 -11.17 17.54
CA LYS A 87 -16.31 -11.45 18.36
C LYS A 87 -16.45 -10.52 19.59
N ASP A 88 -15.32 -10.12 20.15
CA ASP A 88 -15.28 -9.27 21.36
C ASP A 88 -15.39 -7.76 21.06
N GLY A 89 -15.55 -7.39 19.80
CA GLY A 89 -15.67 -6.01 19.36
C GLY A 89 -14.34 -5.27 19.24
N PRO A 90 -14.37 -4.01 18.73
CA PRO A 90 -13.18 -3.18 18.60
C PRO A 90 -12.58 -2.81 19.97
N LYS A 91 -11.24 -2.80 20.07
CA LYS A 91 -10.50 -2.47 21.29
C LYS A 91 -9.70 -1.17 21.17
N PHE A 92 -10.12 -0.28 20.32
CA PHE A 92 -9.52 1.04 20.10
C PHE A 92 -10.57 2.14 20.24
N ARG A 93 -10.11 3.39 20.25
CA ARG A 93 -10.97 4.55 20.46
C ARG A 93 -11.12 5.37 19.17
N ASN A 94 -12.24 6.06 19.04
CA ASN A 94 -12.39 7.11 18.04
C ASN A 94 -11.30 8.17 18.27
N ALA A 95 -10.68 8.61 17.20
CA ALA A 95 -9.72 9.68 17.25
C ALA A 95 -10.39 10.99 17.67
N ARG A 96 -9.64 11.87 18.35
CA ARG A 96 -10.10 13.22 18.68
C ARG A 96 -9.92 14.14 17.48
N ASP A 97 -10.87 15.03 17.23
CA ASP A 97 -10.83 15.96 16.09
C ASP A 97 -9.64 16.93 16.13
N SER A 98 -9.10 17.19 17.32
CA SER A 98 -7.95 18.07 17.52
C SER A 98 -6.59 17.44 17.24
N THR A 99 -6.53 16.14 16.90
CA THR A 99 -5.28 15.42 16.68
C THR A 99 -4.92 15.45 15.19
N GLU A 100 -3.68 15.81 14.86
CA GLU A 100 -3.19 15.72 13.48
C GLU A 100 -3.07 14.27 13.02
N PRO A 101 -3.44 13.95 11.77
CA PRO A 101 -3.25 12.62 11.21
C PRO A 101 -1.77 12.25 11.18
N HIS A 102 -1.41 11.13 11.78
CA HIS A 102 -0.05 10.63 11.78
C HIS A 102 -0.06 9.11 11.60
N THR A 103 0.92 8.58 10.89
CA THR A 103 1.11 7.14 10.72
C THR A 103 2.61 6.83 10.75
N ASP A 104 3.00 5.93 11.65
CA ASP A 104 4.35 5.38 11.75
C ASP A 104 4.28 3.86 11.63
N VAL A 105 5.01 3.30 10.67
CA VAL A 105 5.08 1.86 10.42
C VAL A 105 6.52 1.42 10.57
N ARG A 106 6.76 0.55 11.53
CA ARG A 106 8.06 -0.09 11.78
C ARG A 106 7.96 -1.59 11.53
N LYS A 107 9.08 -2.27 11.57
CA LYS A 107 9.15 -3.71 11.29
C LYS A 107 8.20 -4.56 12.15
N THR A 108 7.95 -4.15 13.39
CA THR A 108 7.17 -4.90 14.39
C THR A 108 6.14 -4.04 15.12
N GLU A 109 5.89 -2.84 14.65
CA GLU A 109 5.01 -1.89 15.32
C GLU A 109 4.33 -0.98 14.30
N PHE A 110 3.07 -0.73 14.50
CA PHE A 110 2.26 0.25 13.78
C PHE A 110 1.58 1.17 14.79
N THR A 111 1.76 2.47 14.62
CA THR A 111 1.06 3.49 15.40
C THR A 111 0.43 4.50 14.45
N ALA A 112 -0.83 4.81 14.68
CA ALA A 112 -1.51 5.81 13.87
C ALA A 112 -2.49 6.63 14.72
N THR A 113 -2.58 7.92 14.42
CA THR A 113 -3.62 8.82 14.91
C THR A 113 -4.52 9.21 13.74
N ARG A 114 -5.84 9.21 13.97
CA ARG A 114 -6.86 9.48 12.95
C ARG A 114 -6.76 8.59 11.71
N ALA A 115 -6.39 7.33 11.87
CA ALA A 115 -6.37 6.36 10.78
C ALA A 115 -7.79 5.86 10.46
N SER A 116 -8.11 5.73 9.18
CA SER A 116 -9.29 5.00 8.72
C SER A 116 -9.02 3.49 8.65
N MET A 117 -10.07 2.68 8.63
CA MET A 117 -9.93 1.22 8.42
C MET A 117 -9.34 0.90 7.04
N LEU A 118 -9.64 1.72 6.03
CA LEU A 118 -8.99 1.59 4.72
C LEU A 118 -7.47 1.83 4.81
N GLY A 119 -7.02 2.83 5.59
CA GLY A 119 -5.60 3.07 5.84
C GLY A 119 -4.93 1.89 6.55
N LEU A 120 -5.58 1.35 7.57
CA LEU A 120 -5.10 0.15 8.26
C LEU A 120 -5.02 -1.06 7.30
N SER A 121 -6.05 -1.27 6.46
CA SER A 121 -6.04 -2.36 5.47
C SER A 121 -4.84 -2.27 4.53
N SER A 122 -4.51 -1.06 4.05
CA SER A 122 -3.33 -0.85 3.18
C SER A 122 -2.02 -1.20 3.87
N VAL A 123 -1.85 -0.85 5.14
CA VAL A 123 -0.65 -1.24 5.92
C VAL A 123 -0.60 -2.75 6.13
N LEU A 124 -1.74 -3.36 6.42
CA LEU A 124 -1.81 -4.82 6.59
C LEU A 124 -1.49 -5.57 5.29
N GLU A 125 -1.90 -5.05 4.11
CA GLU A 125 -1.52 -5.64 2.81
C GLU A 125 0.00 -5.77 2.67
N GLU A 126 0.75 -4.75 3.04
CA GLU A 126 2.22 -4.77 3.00
C GLU A 126 2.80 -5.81 3.97
N ILE A 127 2.23 -5.91 5.16
CA ILE A 127 2.72 -6.83 6.20
C ILE A 127 2.42 -8.29 5.84
N VAL A 128 1.19 -8.60 5.38
CA VAL A 128 0.77 -9.99 5.11
C VAL A 128 1.00 -10.42 3.66
N GLY A 129 1.50 -9.53 2.78
CA GLY A 129 1.77 -9.81 1.37
C GLY A 129 0.53 -10.24 0.57
N ARG A 130 -0.65 -9.78 0.96
CA ARG A 130 -1.92 -10.14 0.32
C ARG A 130 -2.94 -9.03 0.49
N SER A 131 -3.78 -8.81 -0.53
CA SER A 131 -4.85 -7.80 -0.46
C SER A 131 -5.76 -7.98 0.74
N VAL A 132 -6.03 -6.86 1.43
CA VAL A 132 -6.90 -6.79 2.61
C VAL A 132 -8.10 -5.90 2.29
N ILE A 133 -9.28 -6.50 2.33
CA ILE A 133 -10.55 -5.80 2.06
C ILE A 133 -11.19 -5.41 3.39
N ASP A 134 -11.45 -4.12 3.58
CA ASP A 134 -12.17 -3.66 4.76
C ASP A 134 -13.63 -4.11 4.71
N LYS A 135 -14.00 -4.94 5.66
CA LYS A 135 -15.37 -5.44 5.94
C LYS A 135 -15.77 -5.16 7.39
N THR A 136 -15.08 -4.24 8.06
CA THR A 136 -15.38 -3.90 9.47
C THR A 136 -16.69 -3.16 9.64
N GLY A 137 -17.14 -2.42 8.61
CA GLY A 137 -18.28 -1.51 8.71
C GLY A 137 -18.01 -0.27 9.57
N LEU A 138 -16.76 -0.01 9.94
CA LEU A 138 -16.36 1.10 10.79
C LEU A 138 -15.99 2.33 9.95
N ALA A 139 -16.85 3.32 9.93
CA ALA A 139 -16.74 4.53 9.08
C ALA A 139 -16.14 5.73 9.83
N GLY A 140 -15.21 5.53 10.73
CA GLY A 140 -14.60 6.61 11.51
C GLY A 140 -13.09 6.73 11.28
N THR A 141 -12.48 7.62 12.05
CA THR A 141 -11.03 7.67 12.24
C THR A 141 -10.69 7.27 13.67
N TYR A 142 -9.61 6.53 13.83
CA TYR A 142 -9.25 5.83 15.06
C TYR A 142 -7.80 6.05 15.42
N ASP A 143 -7.51 6.05 16.72
CA ASP A 143 -6.14 5.98 17.22
C ASP A 143 -5.81 4.50 17.41
N LEU A 144 -4.80 4.03 16.68
CA LEU A 144 -4.44 2.63 16.58
C LEU A 144 -3.00 2.41 17.02
N HIS A 145 -2.78 1.33 17.76
CA HIS A 145 -1.46 0.86 18.13
C HIS A 145 -1.42 -0.65 18.07
N LEU A 146 -0.46 -1.21 17.32
CA LEU A 146 -0.35 -2.64 17.08
C LEU A 146 1.13 -3.04 17.12
N ARG A 147 1.45 -4.13 17.83
CA ARG A 147 2.78 -4.72 17.92
C ARG A 147 2.71 -6.22 17.64
N TRP A 148 3.61 -6.71 16.79
CA TRP A 148 3.63 -8.12 16.38
C TRP A 148 5.05 -8.65 16.25
N ALA A 149 5.21 -9.98 16.27
CA ALA A 149 6.48 -10.63 15.96
C ALA A 149 6.74 -10.58 14.44
N PRO A 150 7.98 -10.34 13.99
CA PRO A 150 8.34 -10.50 12.59
C PRO A 150 8.23 -11.97 12.18
N ASP A 151 7.82 -12.24 10.93
CA ASP A 151 7.71 -13.61 10.38
C ASP A 151 9.05 -14.36 10.29
N THR A 152 10.16 -13.69 10.50
CA THR A 152 11.49 -14.30 10.52
C THR A 152 11.79 -14.86 11.90
N THR A 153 11.57 -16.14 12.01
CA THR A 153 11.85 -17.06 13.10
C THR A 153 13.18 -16.87 13.84
N SER A 154 13.11 -17.08 15.16
CA SER A 154 14.13 -17.74 15.96
C SER A 154 15.32 -16.92 16.43
N THR A 155 15.06 -15.99 17.33
CA THR A 155 15.96 -15.81 18.45
C THR A 155 15.17 -16.12 19.73
N PRO A 156 15.70 -16.98 20.62
CA PRO A 156 14.99 -17.45 21.81
C PRO A 156 14.79 -16.40 22.92
N ASP A 157 15.08 -15.14 22.64
CA ASP A 157 15.31 -14.13 23.68
C ASP A 157 14.53 -12.82 23.48
N THR A 158 13.42 -12.84 22.77
CA THR A 158 12.52 -11.70 22.74
C THR A 158 11.21 -12.10 23.40
N ASP A 159 10.73 -11.28 24.35
CA ASP A 159 9.34 -11.24 24.79
C ASP A 159 8.46 -11.61 23.60
N THR A 160 7.79 -12.74 23.68
CA THR A 160 7.12 -13.37 22.55
C THR A 160 5.95 -12.52 22.10
N LEU A 161 6.24 -11.51 21.22
CA LEU A 161 5.18 -10.78 20.56
C LEU A 161 4.33 -11.77 19.77
N PRO A 162 3.02 -11.62 19.76
CA PRO A 162 2.14 -12.49 19.00
C PRO A 162 2.31 -12.29 17.49
N SER A 163 1.91 -13.27 16.69
CA SER A 163 1.80 -13.10 15.23
C SER A 163 0.90 -11.91 14.88
N ILE A 164 1.04 -11.33 13.69
CA ILE A 164 0.18 -10.22 13.24
C ILE A 164 -1.31 -10.58 13.33
N PHE A 165 -1.69 -11.83 13.06
CA PHE A 165 -3.08 -12.30 13.15
C PHE A 165 -3.59 -12.31 14.59
N THR A 166 -2.78 -12.79 15.52
CA THR A 166 -3.10 -12.81 16.95
C THR A 166 -3.11 -11.40 17.52
N ALA A 167 -2.09 -10.59 17.17
CA ALA A 167 -1.97 -9.20 17.60
C ALA A 167 -3.21 -8.36 17.24
N LEU A 168 -3.68 -8.46 15.99
CA LEU A 168 -4.90 -7.80 15.53
C LEU A 168 -6.10 -8.14 16.41
N GLN A 169 -6.25 -9.41 16.76
CA GLN A 169 -7.38 -9.89 17.54
C GLN A 169 -7.29 -9.48 19.01
N GLU A 170 -6.11 -9.58 19.59
CA GLU A 170 -5.91 -9.29 21.02
C GLU A 170 -5.85 -7.79 21.30
N GLN A 171 -5.17 -7.01 20.45
CA GLN A 171 -4.90 -5.60 20.70
C GLN A 171 -5.94 -4.68 20.08
N LEU A 172 -6.45 -4.99 18.87
CA LEU A 172 -7.42 -4.16 18.18
C LEU A 172 -8.84 -4.74 18.12
N GLY A 173 -9.04 -6.00 18.50
CA GLY A 173 -10.34 -6.65 18.36
C GLY A 173 -10.80 -6.79 16.90
N LEU A 174 -9.82 -6.88 15.97
CA LEU A 174 -10.03 -7.08 14.55
C LEU A 174 -9.48 -8.46 14.14
N LYS A 175 -9.94 -8.98 13.01
CA LYS A 175 -9.52 -10.28 12.52
C LYS A 175 -9.38 -10.27 11.00
N LEU A 176 -8.33 -10.92 10.50
CA LEU A 176 -8.16 -11.25 9.09
C LEU A 176 -8.77 -12.61 8.80
N GLN A 177 -9.77 -12.65 7.93
CA GLN A 177 -10.40 -13.89 7.46
C GLN A 177 -9.98 -14.16 6.02
N ALA A 178 -9.42 -15.35 5.76
CA ALA A 178 -9.08 -15.76 4.40
C ALA A 178 -10.35 -15.88 3.54
N ASN A 179 -10.33 -15.25 2.38
CA ASN A 179 -11.43 -15.24 1.43
C ASN A 179 -10.90 -15.17 -0.02
N LYS A 180 -11.81 -15.19 -0.99
CA LYS A 180 -11.56 -14.83 -2.38
C LYS A 180 -12.45 -13.65 -2.74
N GLY A 181 -11.86 -12.63 -3.36
CA GLY A 181 -12.59 -11.42 -3.68
C GLY A 181 -12.10 -10.75 -4.95
N PRO A 182 -12.89 -9.81 -5.48
CA PRO A 182 -12.50 -9.02 -6.63
C PRO A 182 -11.40 -8.02 -6.24
N VAL A 183 -10.26 -8.08 -6.92
CA VAL A 183 -9.12 -7.19 -6.72
C VAL A 183 -8.77 -6.54 -8.03
N LYS A 184 -8.56 -5.21 -8.01
CA LYS A 184 -8.02 -4.47 -9.15
C LYS A 184 -6.57 -4.83 -9.33
N THR A 185 -6.21 -5.28 -10.52
CA THR A 185 -4.85 -5.68 -10.90
C THR A 185 -4.42 -4.89 -12.12
N LEU A 186 -3.14 -4.59 -12.24
CA LEU A 186 -2.55 -3.99 -13.43
C LEU A 186 -1.98 -5.11 -14.31
N VAL A 187 -2.35 -5.14 -15.57
CA VAL A 187 -1.74 -6.02 -16.57
C VAL A 187 -0.89 -5.17 -17.49
N VAL A 188 0.39 -5.47 -17.53
CA VAL A 188 1.35 -4.85 -18.45
C VAL A 188 1.36 -5.65 -19.74
N ASP A 189 0.91 -5.04 -20.81
CA ASP A 189 0.86 -5.63 -22.15
C ASP A 189 2.19 -5.47 -22.88
N HIS A 190 2.86 -4.33 -22.61
CA HIS A 190 4.12 -3.99 -23.28
C HIS A 190 4.92 -2.99 -22.43
N ILE A 191 6.24 -3.15 -22.40
CA ILE A 191 7.18 -2.21 -21.79
C ILE A 191 8.57 -2.38 -22.42
N GLU A 192 9.24 -1.28 -22.71
CA GLU A 192 10.58 -1.25 -23.27
C GLU A 192 11.55 -0.52 -22.32
N ARG A 193 12.85 -0.78 -22.50
CA ARG A 193 13.87 0.02 -21.82
C ARG A 193 13.89 1.42 -22.44
N PRO A 194 14.02 2.49 -21.63
CA PRO A 194 14.15 3.82 -22.18
C PRO A 194 15.43 3.92 -23.02
N ALA A 195 15.39 4.73 -24.09
CA ALA A 195 16.61 5.08 -24.79
C ALA A 195 17.57 5.83 -23.84
N GLU A 196 18.87 5.59 -23.99
CA GLU A 196 19.90 6.37 -23.28
C GLU A 196 19.80 7.84 -23.72
N ASN A 197 19.78 8.75 -22.72
CA ASN A 197 19.79 10.20 -22.98
C ASN A 197 21.19 10.70 -23.27
#